data_224e7a9e654536eed671c062e78f8c95
#
_entry.id   224e7a9e654536eed671c062e78f8c95
#
_cell.length_a   1.000
_cell.length_b   1.000
_cell.length_c   1.000
_cell.angle_alpha   90.00
_cell.angle_beta   90.00
_cell.angle_gamma   90.00
#
_symmetry.space_group_name_H-M   'P 1'
#
loop_
_entity.id
_entity.type
_entity.pdbx_description
1 polymer ?
#
loop_
_entity_poly.entity_id
_entity_poly.type
_entity_poly.pdbx_seq_one_letter_code
_entity_poly.pdbx_strand_id
1 'polypeptide(L)'
;MRRFFVLASILLAAPAALAQEANRIELDTINQIAQCLVAGLPDDWVAAHMRVQLPAPYAITGGVSYLMARKDAEDKFEPFKPCDTDEPANLLIGLRTTQPGDRTGWVGARLVIERDGSFRPNYDFPK
;
A
#
# COMPACT_ATOMS: atom_id res chain seq x y z
N MET A 1 -13.21 -31.67 -28.77
CA MET A 1 -12.95 -30.36 -29.34
C MET A 1 -12.96 -29.23 -28.32
N ARG A 2 -13.96 -29.18 -27.46
CA ARG A 2 -14.02 -28.14 -26.41
C ARG A 2 -12.81 -28.14 -25.49
N ARG A 3 -12.20 -29.30 -25.27
CA ARG A 3 -11.03 -29.45 -24.40
C ARG A 3 -9.80 -28.71 -24.91
N PHE A 4 -9.65 -28.57 -26.23
CA PHE A 4 -8.52 -27.85 -26.82
C PHE A 4 -8.56 -26.37 -26.50
N PHE A 5 -9.74 -25.78 -26.50
CA PHE A 5 -9.89 -24.38 -26.17
C PHE A 5 -9.54 -24.10 -24.69
N VAL A 6 -9.91 -25.04 -23.81
CA VAL A 6 -9.59 -24.90 -22.38
C VAL A 6 -8.07 -24.95 -22.18
N LEU A 7 -7.37 -25.84 -22.84
CA LEU A 7 -5.91 -25.92 -22.74
C LEU A 7 -5.23 -24.66 -23.27
N ALA A 8 -5.70 -24.13 -24.39
CA ALA A 8 -5.17 -22.88 -24.93
C ALA A 8 -5.39 -21.72 -23.98
N SER A 9 -6.56 -21.66 -23.35
CA SER A 9 -6.86 -20.62 -22.37
C SER A 9 -5.93 -20.69 -21.17
N ILE A 10 -5.61 -21.89 -20.69
CA ILE A 10 -4.71 -22.06 -19.55
C ILE A 10 -3.30 -21.56 -19.91
N LEU A 11 -2.80 -21.87 -21.11
CA LEU A 11 -1.49 -21.41 -21.54
C LEU A 11 -1.42 -19.89 -21.67
N LEU A 12 -2.47 -19.27 -22.20
CA LEU A 12 -2.54 -17.82 -22.35
C LEU A 12 -2.71 -17.12 -21.00
N ALA A 13 -3.34 -17.77 -20.02
CA ALA A 13 -3.61 -17.20 -18.73
C ALA A 13 -2.40 -17.20 -17.79
N ALA A 14 -1.33 -17.98 -18.08
CA ALA A 14 -0.19 -18.11 -17.17
C ALA A 14 0.47 -16.76 -16.82
N PRO A 15 0.80 -15.85 -17.77
CA PRO A 15 1.36 -14.55 -17.43
C PRO A 15 0.38 -13.67 -16.67
N ALA A 16 -0.90 -13.72 -17.02
CA ALA A 16 -1.95 -12.97 -16.33
C ALA A 16 -2.13 -13.46 -14.89
N ALA A 17 -2.00 -14.77 -14.66
CA ALA A 17 -2.11 -15.34 -13.32
C ALA A 17 -0.99 -14.84 -12.40
N LEU A 18 0.24 -14.71 -12.91
CA LEU A 18 1.36 -14.19 -12.15
C LEU A 18 1.15 -12.72 -11.79
N ALA A 19 0.65 -11.91 -12.73
CA ALA A 19 0.34 -10.51 -12.50
C ALA A 19 -0.79 -10.35 -11.47
N GLN A 20 -1.83 -11.19 -11.56
CA GLN A 20 -2.93 -11.19 -10.58
C GLN A 20 -2.45 -11.59 -9.20
N GLU A 21 -1.53 -12.53 -9.10
CA GLU A 21 -0.96 -12.93 -7.81
C GLU A 21 -0.20 -11.78 -7.16
N ALA A 22 0.63 -11.06 -7.92
CA ALA A 22 1.36 -9.90 -7.40
C ALA A 22 0.40 -8.80 -6.94
N ASN A 23 -0.66 -8.53 -7.71
CA ASN A 23 -1.68 -7.54 -7.33
C ASN A 23 -2.44 -7.95 -6.07
N ARG A 24 -2.75 -9.23 -5.94
CA ARG A 24 -3.45 -9.74 -4.76
C ARG A 24 -2.59 -9.58 -3.51
N ILE A 25 -1.30 -9.90 -3.60
CA ILE A 25 -0.39 -9.74 -2.47
C ILE A 25 -0.29 -8.26 -2.07
N GLU A 26 -0.20 -7.37 -3.05
CA GLU A 26 -0.19 -5.93 -2.77
C GLU A 26 -1.46 -5.50 -2.04
N LEU A 27 -2.63 -5.89 -2.54
CA LEU A 27 -3.90 -5.54 -1.93
C LEU A 27 -4.03 -6.09 -0.52
N ASP A 28 -3.64 -7.34 -0.30
CA ASP A 28 -3.70 -7.96 1.02
C ASP A 28 -2.79 -7.22 2.01
N THR A 29 -1.59 -6.86 1.57
CA THR A 29 -0.64 -6.15 2.42
C THR A 29 -1.14 -4.74 2.75
N ILE A 30 -1.67 -4.03 1.75
CA ILE A 30 -2.22 -2.69 1.97
C ILE A 30 -3.42 -2.76 2.91
N ASN A 31 -4.23 -3.81 2.80
CA ASN A 31 -5.33 -4.04 3.73
C ASN A 31 -4.84 -4.22 5.18
N GLN A 32 -3.77 -4.96 5.38
CA GLN A 32 -3.18 -5.12 6.71
C GLN A 32 -2.67 -3.79 7.24
N ILE A 33 -2.02 -3.01 6.39
CA ILE A 33 -1.56 -1.67 6.75
C ILE A 33 -2.75 -0.80 7.15
N ALA A 34 -3.80 -0.80 6.34
CA ALA A 34 -4.99 -0.01 6.60
C ALA A 34 -5.64 -0.37 7.93
N GLN A 35 -5.74 -1.65 8.26
CA GLN A 35 -6.29 -2.10 9.54
C GLN A 35 -5.47 -1.58 10.71
N CYS A 36 -4.15 -1.59 10.60
CA CYS A 36 -3.29 -1.06 11.64
C CYS A 36 -3.45 0.46 11.80
N LEU A 37 -3.57 1.18 10.70
CA LEU A 37 -3.78 2.63 10.74
C LEU A 37 -5.12 2.95 11.40
N VAL A 38 -6.19 2.30 10.96
CA VAL A 38 -7.55 2.57 11.47
C VAL A 38 -7.64 2.29 12.96
N ALA A 39 -6.93 1.30 13.46
CA ALA A 39 -6.94 0.96 14.88
C ALA A 39 -6.47 2.12 15.77
N GLY A 40 -5.67 3.05 15.23
CA GLY A 40 -5.18 4.20 15.97
C GLY A 40 -5.96 5.48 15.72
N LEU A 41 -7.01 5.44 14.91
CA LEU A 41 -7.76 6.64 14.55
C LEU A 41 -8.91 6.91 15.52
N PRO A 42 -9.21 8.19 15.80
CA PRO A 42 -10.38 8.54 16.61
C PRO A 42 -11.68 8.31 15.83
N ASP A 43 -12.80 8.29 16.53
CA ASP A 43 -14.09 7.99 15.92
C ASP A 43 -14.52 8.98 14.84
N ASP A 44 -14.05 10.22 14.91
CA ASP A 44 -14.44 11.29 14.00
C ASP A 44 -13.46 11.52 12.84
N TRP A 45 -12.55 10.59 12.58
CA TRP A 45 -11.62 10.74 11.48
C TRP A 45 -12.35 10.66 10.12
N VAL A 46 -11.88 11.40 9.14
CA VAL A 46 -12.45 11.37 7.78
C VAL A 46 -11.41 10.93 6.74
N ALA A 47 -10.15 11.24 6.97
CA ALA A 47 -9.06 10.85 6.08
C ALA A 47 -7.80 10.62 6.90
N ALA A 48 -6.96 9.71 6.45
CA ALA A 48 -5.67 9.44 7.08
C ALA A 48 -4.66 9.08 6.00
N HIS A 49 -3.40 9.40 6.26
CA HIS A 49 -2.36 8.94 5.35
C HIS A 49 -1.08 8.59 6.10
N MET A 50 -0.39 7.62 5.53
CA MET A 50 0.95 7.23 5.94
C MET A 50 1.91 7.67 4.84
N ARG A 51 3.04 8.24 5.23
CA ARG A 51 4.07 8.62 4.29
C ARG A 51 5.39 7.99 4.71
N VAL A 52 6.04 7.34 3.75
CA VAL A 52 7.36 6.73 3.96
C VAL A 52 8.34 7.42 3.03
N GLN A 53 9.50 7.80 3.56
CA GLN A 53 10.58 8.37 2.75
C GLN A 53 11.85 7.58 3.02
N LEU A 54 12.50 7.14 1.95
CA LEU A 54 13.73 6.37 2.02
C LEU A 54 14.91 7.24 1.56
N PRO A 55 16.07 7.10 2.19
CA PRO A 55 17.25 7.90 1.79
C PRO A 55 17.81 7.49 0.43
N ALA A 56 17.50 6.28 -0.04
CA ALA A 56 17.98 5.78 -1.32
C ALA A 56 17.05 4.67 -1.80
N PRO A 57 17.02 4.37 -3.11
CA PRO A 57 16.33 3.18 -3.59
C PRO A 57 16.84 1.93 -2.86
N TYR A 58 15.95 1.00 -2.56
CA TYR A 58 16.27 -0.26 -1.89
C TYR A 58 16.72 -0.13 -0.44
N ALA A 59 16.69 1.06 0.16
CA ALA A 59 16.88 1.19 1.59
C ALA A 59 15.77 0.42 2.32
N ILE A 60 16.10 -0.20 3.44
CA ILE A 60 15.14 -1.00 4.22
C ILE A 60 14.57 -0.23 5.40
N THR A 61 15.09 0.94 5.68
CA THR A 61 14.58 1.83 6.72
C THR A 61 14.53 3.26 6.21
N GLY A 62 13.64 4.05 6.79
CA GLY A 62 13.49 5.44 6.42
C GLY A 62 12.55 6.16 7.37
N GLY A 63 12.21 7.40 7.06
CA GLY A 63 11.27 8.18 7.82
C GLY A 63 9.84 7.75 7.54
N VAL A 64 9.00 7.70 8.57
CA VAL A 64 7.58 7.43 8.42
C VAL A 64 6.77 8.44 9.23
N SER A 65 5.68 8.91 8.66
CA SER A 65 4.76 9.81 9.36
C SER A 65 3.33 9.35 9.14
N TYR A 66 2.48 9.62 10.14
CA TYR A 66 1.07 9.25 10.13
C TYR A 66 0.26 10.50 10.46
N LEU A 67 -0.62 10.91 9.54
CA LEU A 67 -1.44 12.11 9.71
C LEU A 67 -2.89 11.78 9.43
N MET A 68 -3.80 12.46 10.12
CA MET A 68 -5.23 12.26 9.91
C MET A 68 -5.96 13.60 10.01
N ALA A 69 -7.14 13.65 9.42
CA ALA A 69 -8.04 14.79 9.50
C ALA A 69 -9.35 14.37 10.16
N ARG A 70 -9.92 15.27 10.94
CA ARG A 70 -11.18 15.04 11.63
C ARG A 70 -12.33 15.70 10.89
N LYS A 71 -13.54 15.25 11.16
CA LYS A 71 -14.76 15.72 10.50
C LYS A 71 -14.92 17.24 10.57
N ASP A 72 -14.59 17.85 11.69
CA ASP A 72 -14.77 19.29 11.87
C ASP A 72 -13.56 20.11 11.42
N ALA A 73 -12.51 19.46 10.92
CA ALA A 73 -11.27 20.12 10.50
C ALA A 73 -10.63 19.33 9.37
N GLU A 74 -11.35 19.15 8.27
CA GLU A 74 -10.94 18.28 7.16
C GLU A 74 -9.71 18.79 6.42
N ASP A 75 -9.40 20.07 6.54
CA ASP A 75 -8.22 20.69 5.93
C ASP A 75 -7.00 20.73 6.87
N LYS A 76 -7.16 20.28 8.11
CA LYS A 76 -6.08 20.29 9.10
C LYS A 76 -5.67 18.87 9.43
N PHE A 77 -4.46 18.50 9.03
CA PHE A 77 -3.93 17.19 9.36
C PHE A 77 -3.11 17.23 10.64
N GLU A 78 -3.31 16.25 11.48
CA GLU A 78 -2.61 16.12 12.75
C GLU A 78 -2.04 14.71 12.89
N PRO A 79 -0.94 14.56 13.65
CA PRO A 79 -0.33 13.24 13.84
C PRO A 79 -1.26 12.30 14.61
N PHE A 80 -1.15 11.01 14.29
CA PHE A 80 -1.80 9.96 15.08
C PHE A 80 -0.87 8.76 15.18
N LYS A 81 -1.19 7.84 16.08
CA LYS A 81 -0.43 6.63 16.31
C LYS A 81 -1.20 5.43 15.81
N PRO A 82 -0.68 4.68 14.81
CA PRO A 82 -1.32 3.44 14.39
C PRO A 82 -1.18 2.35 15.46
N CYS A 83 -1.66 1.14 15.16
CA CYS A 83 -1.55 0.01 16.07
C CYS A 83 -0.08 -0.27 16.48
N ASP A 84 0.84 -0.01 15.57
CA ASP A 84 2.28 -0.15 15.78
C ASP A 84 2.96 0.87 14.86
N THR A 85 3.95 1.60 15.37
CA THR A 85 4.57 2.68 14.60
C THR A 85 5.51 2.20 13.51
N ASP A 86 5.99 0.97 13.58
CA ASP A 86 6.96 0.44 12.61
C ASP A 86 6.33 -0.55 11.63
N GLU A 87 5.31 -1.27 12.04
CA GLU A 87 4.73 -2.35 11.24
C GLU A 87 4.22 -1.89 9.87
N PRO A 88 3.45 -0.80 9.75
CA PRO A 88 2.95 -0.40 8.43
C PRO A 88 4.05 -0.09 7.43
N ALA A 89 5.09 0.61 7.86
CA ALA A 89 6.21 0.93 6.99
C ALA A 89 6.99 -0.33 6.59
N ASN A 90 7.21 -1.23 7.54
CA ASN A 90 7.91 -2.49 7.27
C ASN A 90 7.15 -3.36 6.26
N LEU A 91 5.82 -3.43 6.39
CA LEU A 91 4.98 -4.16 5.46
C LEU A 91 5.08 -3.55 4.06
N LEU A 92 5.03 -2.23 3.95
CA LEU A 92 5.09 -1.56 2.66
C LEU A 92 6.45 -1.75 1.99
N ILE A 93 7.52 -1.61 2.75
CA ILE A 93 8.88 -1.83 2.24
C ILE A 93 9.05 -3.29 1.80
N GLY A 94 8.50 -4.23 2.57
CA GLY A 94 8.55 -5.65 2.22
C GLY A 94 7.86 -6.00 0.92
N LEU A 95 6.86 -5.22 0.53
CA LEU A 95 6.16 -5.44 -0.74
C LEU A 95 7.08 -5.37 -1.96
N ARG A 96 8.21 -4.70 -1.85
CA ARG A 96 9.14 -4.57 -2.99
C ARG A 96 9.61 -5.92 -3.52
N THR A 97 9.65 -6.94 -2.67
CA THR A 97 10.07 -8.27 -3.11
C THR A 97 9.06 -8.96 -4.02
N THR A 98 7.83 -8.47 -4.05
CA THR A 98 6.74 -9.04 -4.85
C THR A 98 6.33 -8.14 -6.01
N GLN A 99 6.94 -6.95 -6.14
CA GLN A 99 6.61 -6.00 -7.19
C GLN A 99 7.39 -6.33 -8.47
N PRO A 100 6.86 -5.96 -9.65
CA PRO A 100 7.65 -6.00 -10.87
C PRO A 100 8.92 -5.14 -10.75
N GLY A 101 9.96 -5.51 -11.51
CA GLY A 101 11.29 -4.91 -11.35
C GLY A 101 11.34 -3.41 -11.46
N ASP A 102 10.51 -2.82 -12.32
CA ASP A 102 10.46 -1.37 -12.52
C ASP A 102 9.74 -0.63 -11.39
N ARG A 103 9.10 -1.34 -10.47
CA ARG A 103 8.36 -0.76 -9.35
C ARG A 103 9.03 -0.97 -8.00
N THR A 104 10.25 -1.45 -7.96
CA THR A 104 10.92 -1.81 -6.72
C THR A 104 11.81 -0.71 -6.16
N GLY A 105 12.20 0.25 -6.98
CA GLY A 105 13.17 1.29 -6.60
C GLY A 105 12.57 2.60 -6.14
N TRP A 106 11.38 2.59 -5.56
CA TRP A 106 10.80 3.84 -5.08
C TRP A 106 11.54 4.38 -3.85
N VAL A 107 11.53 5.70 -3.71
CA VAL A 107 12.16 6.41 -2.58
C VAL A 107 11.13 7.10 -1.70
N GLY A 108 9.89 7.16 -2.13
CA GLY A 108 8.79 7.69 -1.35
C GLY A 108 7.53 6.90 -1.61
N ALA A 109 6.69 6.79 -0.60
CA ALA A 109 5.38 6.15 -0.73
C ALA A 109 4.39 6.86 0.16
N ARG A 110 3.17 7.00 -0.33
CA ARG A 110 2.07 7.55 0.45
C ARG A 110 0.85 6.67 0.28
N LEU A 111 0.27 6.25 1.39
CA LEU A 111 -0.99 5.53 1.42
C LEU A 111 -2.05 6.44 1.99
N VAL A 112 -3.09 6.71 1.21
CA VAL A 112 -4.22 7.54 1.63
C VAL A 112 -5.42 6.65 1.87
N ILE A 113 -6.06 6.81 3.03
CA ILE A 113 -7.26 6.07 3.42
C ILE A 113 -8.36 7.07 3.69
N GLU A 114 -9.55 6.79 3.17
CA GLU A 114 -10.73 7.63 3.42
C GLU A 114 -11.76 6.85 4.25
N ARG A 115 -12.66 7.59 4.88
CA ARG A 115 -13.65 7.02 5.80
C ARG A 115 -14.55 5.98 5.13
N ASP A 116 -14.77 6.11 3.82
CA ASP A 116 -15.59 5.17 3.06
C ASP A 116 -14.91 3.82 2.82
N GLY A 117 -13.67 3.66 3.28
CA GLY A 117 -12.90 2.43 3.12
C GLY A 117 -12.01 2.41 1.89
N SER A 118 -12.06 3.45 1.04
CA SER A 118 -11.16 3.52 -0.10
C SER A 118 -9.74 3.82 0.35
N PHE A 119 -8.77 3.26 -0.38
CA PHE A 119 -7.36 3.54 -0.12
C PHE A 119 -6.60 3.58 -1.43
N ARG A 120 -5.55 4.38 -1.48
CA ARG A 120 -4.75 4.58 -2.69
C ARG A 120 -3.28 4.67 -2.33
N PRO A 121 -2.46 3.75 -2.85
CA PRO A 121 -1.00 3.89 -2.74
C PRO A 121 -0.46 4.75 -3.87
N ASN A 122 0.52 5.58 -3.55
CA ASN A 122 1.28 6.37 -4.52
C ASN A 122 2.76 6.19 -4.21
N TYR A 123 3.56 5.96 -5.24
CA TYR A 123 5.00 5.76 -5.11
C TYR A 123 5.76 6.82 -5.88
N ASP A 124 6.82 7.33 -5.27
CA ASP A 124 7.73 8.29 -5.90
C ASP A 124 9.04 7.59 -6.23
N PHE A 125 9.47 7.73 -7.47
CA PHE A 125 10.70 7.11 -7.95
C PHE A 125 11.78 8.17 -8.13
N PRO A 126 13.07 7.83 -8.00
CA PRO A 126 14.15 8.79 -8.24
C PRO A 126 14.15 9.25 -9.69
N LYS A 127 14.53 10.50 -9.91
CA LYS A 127 14.60 11.09 -11.25
C LYS A 127 15.86 10.71 -11.99
#